data_f0caa3218a16b247c8cb75dac5d7712e
#
_entry.id   f0caa3218a16b247c8cb75dac5d7712e
#
_cell.length_a   1.000
_cell.length_b   1.000
_cell.length_c   1.000
_cell.angle_alpha   90.00
_cell.angle_beta   90.00
_cell.angle_gamma   90.00
#
_symmetry.space_group_name_H-M   'P 1'
#
loop_
_entity.id
_entity.type
_entity.pdbx_description
1 polymer ?
#
loop_
_entity_poly.entity_id
_entity_poly.type
_entity_poly.pdbx_seq_one_letter_code
_entity_poly.pdbx_strand_id
1 'polypeptide(L)'
;MDFALSGEHQALKETVRKFLGKECPPETVRALDERDEFPEAILEKMKPLGLSGLTIEEKHGGSGVDILGAILVVEELSARFPALAWIYVMSAFYGGVNVGRNGSESQKERFLPGLAGGDILFSYALTEPDAGSDAASARTALTRTGGSYRLNGTKTLITGADHADYILVLARSDKNLPKHKGLTMVIVDRRRKGVGVRKLEKLGYKTSSACEVVFDDVEVSGDDVLGGEECLNKGWAQLLSSLDVEHLEIAACSVGLAQGAFDEAMKYAKERKQFG
;
A
#
# COMPACT_ATOMS: atom_id res chain seq x y z
N MET A 1 13.84 8.91 27.99
CA MET A 1 13.00 8.26 26.98
C MET A 1 13.66 6.92 26.70
N ASP A 2 12.96 5.81 26.84
CA ASP A 2 13.49 4.48 26.53
C ASP A 2 13.08 4.14 25.08
N PHE A 3 14.05 3.78 24.24
CA PHE A 3 13.84 3.37 22.86
C PHE A 3 13.89 1.85 22.69
N ALA A 4 13.97 1.08 23.78
CA ALA A 4 13.93 -0.37 23.71
C ALA A 4 12.54 -0.86 23.24
N LEU A 5 12.54 -1.86 22.38
CA LEU A 5 11.31 -2.52 21.95
C LEU A 5 10.74 -3.34 23.11
N SER A 6 9.40 -3.38 23.22
CA SER A 6 8.72 -4.28 24.15
C SER A 6 8.99 -5.76 23.79
N GLY A 7 8.75 -6.67 24.75
CA GLY A 7 8.88 -8.10 24.50
C GLY A 7 7.97 -8.58 23.37
N GLU A 8 6.78 -7.99 23.23
CA GLU A 8 5.82 -8.32 22.17
C GLU A 8 6.36 -7.90 20.77
N HIS A 9 6.90 -6.68 20.66
CA HIS A 9 7.51 -6.21 19.42
C HIS A 9 8.77 -7.03 19.03
N GLN A 10 9.56 -7.46 20.01
CA GLN A 10 10.69 -8.35 19.76
C GLN A 10 10.22 -9.71 19.24
N ALA A 11 9.18 -10.31 19.86
CA ALA A 11 8.59 -11.57 19.43
C ALA A 11 7.96 -11.46 18.03
N LEU A 12 7.34 -10.32 17.70
CA LEU A 12 6.82 -10.02 16.37
C LEU A 12 7.95 -10.03 15.33
N LYS A 13 9.04 -9.30 15.57
CA LYS A 13 10.22 -9.30 14.66
C LYS A 13 10.79 -10.71 14.47
N GLU A 14 10.92 -11.50 15.53
CA GLU A 14 11.39 -12.89 15.44
C GLU A 14 10.44 -13.77 14.62
N THR A 15 9.14 -13.58 14.76
CA THR A 15 8.12 -14.32 13.99
C THR A 15 8.25 -14.02 12.49
N VAL A 16 8.38 -12.74 12.12
CA VAL A 16 8.57 -12.33 10.72
C VAL A 16 9.90 -12.87 10.19
N ARG A 17 10.99 -12.79 10.95
CA ARG A 17 12.30 -13.36 10.56
C ARG A 17 12.24 -14.86 10.32
N LYS A 18 11.58 -15.60 11.20
CA LYS A 18 11.39 -17.07 11.05
C LYS A 18 10.60 -17.39 9.78
N PHE A 19 9.52 -16.65 9.54
CA PHE A 19 8.73 -16.78 8.32
C PHE A 19 9.60 -16.53 7.06
N LEU A 20 10.32 -15.41 7.04
CA LEU A 20 11.19 -15.05 5.91
C LEU A 20 12.32 -16.05 5.69
N GLY A 21 12.94 -16.55 6.75
CA GLY A 21 13.98 -17.57 6.68
C GLY A 21 13.48 -18.88 6.04
N LYS A 22 12.23 -19.24 6.29
CA LYS A 22 11.61 -20.46 5.78
C LYS A 22 11.03 -20.29 4.37
N GLU A 23 10.28 -19.23 4.12
CA GLU A 23 9.46 -19.09 2.90
C GLU A 23 10.11 -18.20 1.84
N CYS A 24 11.11 -17.39 2.21
CA CYS A 24 11.79 -16.44 1.33
C CYS A 24 13.32 -16.67 1.31
N PRO A 25 13.82 -17.89 1.02
CA PRO A 25 15.26 -18.09 0.82
C PRO A 25 15.74 -17.26 -0.39
N PRO A 26 17.04 -16.86 -0.43
CA PRO A 26 17.56 -15.93 -1.46
C PRO A 26 17.29 -16.36 -2.89
N GLU A 27 17.39 -17.67 -3.16
CA GLU A 27 17.12 -18.26 -4.47
C GLU A 27 15.64 -18.10 -4.90
N THR A 28 14.70 -18.24 -3.96
CA THR A 28 13.27 -18.03 -4.23
C THR A 28 12.98 -16.56 -4.55
N VAL A 29 13.51 -15.64 -3.74
CA VAL A 29 13.32 -14.19 -3.95
C VAL A 29 13.90 -13.77 -5.29
N ARG A 30 15.13 -14.24 -5.62
CA ARG A 30 15.78 -13.96 -6.90
C ARG A 30 14.97 -14.50 -8.09
N ALA A 31 14.50 -15.74 -8.01
CA ALA A 31 13.73 -16.36 -9.08
C ALA A 31 12.40 -15.64 -9.35
N LEU A 32 11.72 -15.15 -8.31
CA LEU A 32 10.50 -14.35 -8.44
C LEU A 32 10.81 -12.98 -9.10
N ASP A 33 11.87 -12.30 -8.66
CA ASP A 33 12.25 -10.99 -9.21
C ASP A 33 12.71 -11.10 -10.68
N GLU A 34 13.48 -12.14 -11.03
CA GLU A 34 13.90 -12.39 -12.41
C GLU A 34 12.73 -12.68 -13.35
N ARG A 35 11.71 -13.41 -12.86
CA ARG A 35 10.50 -13.72 -13.63
C ARG A 35 9.44 -12.63 -13.58
N ASP A 36 9.67 -11.57 -12.80
CA ASP A 36 8.68 -10.52 -12.57
C ASP A 36 7.32 -11.07 -12.10
N GLU A 37 7.36 -12.06 -11.21
CA GLU A 37 6.23 -12.86 -10.76
C GLU A 37 5.71 -12.41 -9.40
N PHE A 38 4.40 -12.20 -9.29
CA PHE A 38 3.76 -11.85 -8.03
C PHE A 38 3.81 -13.02 -7.04
N PRO A 39 4.17 -12.81 -5.75
CA PRO A 39 4.49 -13.88 -4.81
C PRO A 39 3.25 -14.45 -4.10
N GLU A 40 2.21 -14.85 -4.84
CA GLU A 40 0.92 -15.26 -4.28
C GLU A 40 1.04 -16.41 -3.27
N ALA A 41 1.85 -17.44 -3.58
CA ALA A 41 2.07 -18.57 -2.68
C ALA A 41 2.73 -18.17 -1.34
N ILE A 42 3.56 -17.12 -1.34
CA ILE A 42 4.17 -16.58 -0.10
C ILE A 42 3.14 -15.78 0.68
N LEU A 43 2.32 -14.99 -0.01
CA LEU A 43 1.24 -14.22 0.63
C LEU A 43 0.23 -15.12 1.32
N GLU A 44 -0.22 -16.19 0.67
CA GLU A 44 -1.12 -17.16 1.29
C GLU A 44 -0.55 -17.75 2.59
N LYS A 45 0.75 -18.02 2.63
CA LYS A 45 1.44 -18.51 3.85
C LYS A 45 1.64 -17.41 4.89
N MET A 46 1.63 -16.13 4.50
CA MET A 46 1.78 -14.99 5.41
C MET A 46 0.45 -14.64 6.11
N LYS A 47 -0.69 -14.85 5.47
CA LYS A 47 -2.03 -14.54 6.01
C LYS A 47 -2.27 -15.08 7.43
N PRO A 48 -1.95 -16.38 7.74
CA PRO A 48 -2.18 -16.91 9.09
C PRO A 48 -1.38 -16.23 10.21
N LEU A 49 -0.36 -15.42 9.87
CA LEU A 49 0.39 -14.65 10.85
C LEU A 49 -0.39 -13.40 11.34
N GLY A 50 -1.48 -13.03 10.70
CA GLY A 50 -2.33 -11.90 11.07
C GLY A 50 -1.68 -10.53 10.96
N LEU A 51 -0.57 -10.41 10.23
CA LEU A 51 0.24 -9.18 10.17
C LEU A 51 -0.53 -7.99 9.60
N SER A 52 -1.40 -8.22 8.60
CA SER A 52 -2.22 -7.17 7.98
C SER A 52 -3.24 -6.56 8.95
N GLY A 53 -3.59 -7.29 10.01
CA GLY A 53 -4.50 -6.82 11.06
C GLY A 53 -3.90 -5.83 12.06
N LEU A 54 -2.59 -5.61 12.05
CA LEU A 54 -1.90 -4.70 13.01
C LEU A 54 -2.29 -3.22 12.87
N THR A 55 -2.92 -2.82 11.78
CA THR A 55 -3.39 -1.44 11.57
C THR A 55 -4.92 -1.30 11.72
N ILE A 56 -5.60 -2.37 12.09
CA ILE A 56 -7.07 -2.48 12.09
C ILE A 56 -7.57 -2.81 13.49
N GLU A 57 -8.65 -2.13 13.91
CA GLU A 57 -9.29 -2.39 15.21
C GLU A 57 -9.83 -3.83 15.31
N GLU A 58 -9.82 -4.39 16.51
CA GLU A 58 -10.31 -5.75 16.79
C GLU A 58 -11.77 -5.98 16.35
N LYS A 59 -12.64 -4.97 16.52
CA LYS A 59 -14.04 -5.06 16.10
C LYS A 59 -14.24 -5.31 14.59
N HIS A 60 -13.21 -5.05 13.80
CA HIS A 60 -13.19 -5.28 12.35
C HIS A 60 -12.28 -6.45 11.94
N GLY A 61 -11.92 -7.32 12.88
CA GLY A 61 -11.11 -8.50 12.62
C GLY A 61 -9.60 -8.26 12.66
N GLY A 62 -9.14 -7.07 13.05
CA GLY A 62 -7.73 -6.77 13.27
C GLY A 62 -7.21 -7.24 14.63
N SER A 63 -5.95 -6.94 14.91
CA SER A 63 -5.28 -7.25 16.18
C SER A 63 -5.23 -6.04 17.14
N GLY A 64 -5.95 -4.97 16.81
CA GLY A 64 -5.79 -3.66 17.43
C GLY A 64 -4.80 -2.79 16.65
N VAL A 65 -4.89 -1.46 16.84
CA VAL A 65 -4.05 -0.52 16.09
C VAL A 65 -2.67 -0.41 16.74
N ASP A 66 -1.70 -1.14 16.20
CA ASP A 66 -0.28 -1.10 16.56
C ASP A 66 0.57 -0.65 15.35
N ILE A 67 0.65 0.66 15.15
CA ILE A 67 1.42 1.24 14.04
C ILE A 67 2.92 0.92 14.17
N LEU A 68 3.46 0.88 15.39
CA LEU A 68 4.88 0.53 15.59
C LEU A 68 5.13 -0.92 15.16
N GLY A 69 4.27 -1.86 15.59
CA GLY A 69 4.37 -3.26 15.15
C GLY A 69 4.29 -3.39 13.63
N ALA A 70 3.35 -2.69 12.99
CA ALA A 70 3.21 -2.70 11.53
C ALA A 70 4.47 -2.15 10.81
N ILE A 71 5.07 -1.09 11.33
CA ILE A 71 6.32 -0.51 10.81
C ILE A 71 7.50 -1.48 10.99
N LEU A 72 7.60 -2.19 12.12
CA LEU A 72 8.62 -3.22 12.34
C LEU A 72 8.46 -4.39 11.36
N VAL A 73 7.23 -4.76 11.00
CA VAL A 73 6.96 -5.75 9.94
C VAL A 73 7.51 -5.25 8.60
N VAL A 74 7.26 -4.01 8.22
CA VAL A 74 7.80 -3.41 6.97
C VAL A 74 9.32 -3.48 6.96
N GLU A 75 9.99 -3.10 8.06
CA GLU A 75 11.46 -3.15 8.20
C GLU A 75 12.00 -4.57 7.97
N GLU A 76 11.43 -5.57 8.66
CA GLU A 76 11.88 -6.97 8.56
C GLU A 76 11.62 -7.58 7.17
N LEU A 77 10.43 -7.33 6.60
CA LEU A 77 10.12 -7.79 5.23
C LEU A 77 11.09 -7.16 4.22
N SER A 78 11.38 -5.88 4.36
CA SER A 78 12.26 -5.15 3.45
C SER A 78 13.71 -5.60 3.51
N ALA A 79 14.18 -6.06 4.66
CA ALA A 79 15.54 -6.57 4.82
C ALA A 79 15.79 -7.85 4.00
N ARG A 80 14.74 -8.62 3.72
CA ARG A 80 14.87 -9.90 3.00
C ARG A 80 14.21 -9.90 1.63
N PHE A 81 13.00 -9.36 1.54
CA PHE A 81 12.19 -9.34 0.33
C PHE A 81 11.45 -8.01 0.20
N PRO A 82 12.11 -6.93 -0.24
CA PRO A 82 11.54 -5.59 -0.25
C PRO A 82 10.21 -5.47 -1.02
N ALA A 83 10.05 -6.23 -2.12
CA ALA A 83 8.80 -6.23 -2.87
C ALA A 83 7.62 -6.80 -2.04
N LEU A 84 7.87 -7.77 -1.15
CA LEU A 84 6.84 -8.31 -0.25
C LEU A 84 6.39 -7.26 0.79
N ALA A 85 7.30 -6.40 1.24
CA ALA A 85 6.95 -5.29 2.12
C ALA A 85 5.95 -4.33 1.46
N TRP A 86 6.14 -4.00 0.18
CA TRP A 86 5.19 -3.16 -0.57
C TRP A 86 3.82 -3.82 -0.74
N ILE A 87 3.77 -5.16 -0.93
CA ILE A 87 2.50 -5.87 -1.01
C ILE A 87 1.79 -5.88 0.36
N TYR A 88 2.55 -6.04 1.46
CA TYR A 88 2.01 -5.89 2.81
C TYR A 88 1.43 -4.48 3.04
N VAL A 89 2.12 -3.44 2.57
CA VAL A 89 1.66 -2.04 2.64
C VAL A 89 0.32 -1.84 1.92
N MET A 90 0.08 -2.53 0.80
CA MET A 90 -1.18 -2.45 0.07
C MET A 90 -2.40 -2.87 0.92
N SER A 91 -2.24 -3.85 1.78
CA SER A 91 -3.30 -4.30 2.70
C SER A 91 -3.33 -3.44 3.97
N ALA A 92 -2.20 -3.40 4.71
CA ALA A 92 -2.14 -2.81 6.04
C ALA A 92 -2.28 -1.28 6.03
N PHE A 93 -1.63 -0.59 5.08
CA PHE A 93 -1.57 0.88 5.09
C PHE A 93 -2.49 1.51 4.05
N TYR A 94 -2.36 1.18 2.76
CA TYR A 94 -3.19 1.79 1.72
C TYR A 94 -4.68 1.49 1.94
N GLY A 95 -5.02 0.24 2.28
CA GLY A 95 -6.37 -0.14 2.68
C GLY A 95 -6.65 0.14 4.15
N GLY A 96 -5.94 -0.56 5.05
CA GLY A 96 -6.23 -0.62 6.48
C GLY A 96 -6.23 0.75 7.17
N VAL A 97 -5.13 1.51 7.06
CA VAL A 97 -5.03 2.84 7.68
C VAL A 97 -6.01 3.84 7.06
N ASN A 98 -6.09 3.90 5.71
CA ASN A 98 -6.93 4.89 5.05
C ASN A 98 -8.44 4.64 5.29
N VAL A 99 -8.90 3.40 5.15
CA VAL A 99 -10.30 3.05 5.42
C VAL A 99 -10.61 3.14 6.91
N GLY A 100 -9.70 2.66 7.78
CA GLY A 100 -9.87 2.71 9.23
C GLY A 100 -10.05 4.13 9.75
N ARG A 101 -9.26 5.10 9.26
CA ARG A 101 -9.32 6.50 9.69
C ARG A 101 -10.43 7.31 9.03
N ASN A 102 -10.68 7.08 7.76
CA ASN A 102 -11.48 7.99 6.93
C ASN A 102 -12.74 7.33 6.33
N GLY A 103 -12.86 6.00 6.39
CA GLY A 103 -14.02 5.29 5.86
C GLY A 103 -15.31 5.54 6.65
N SER A 104 -16.46 5.50 5.97
CA SER A 104 -17.75 5.39 6.63
C SER A 104 -17.86 4.06 7.35
N GLU A 105 -18.80 3.92 8.31
CA GLU A 105 -18.96 2.65 9.02
C GLU A 105 -19.30 1.51 8.06
N SER A 106 -20.12 1.75 7.03
CA SER A 106 -20.40 0.75 6.00
C SER A 106 -19.17 0.35 5.19
N GLN A 107 -18.26 1.30 4.90
CA GLN A 107 -17.00 1.00 4.23
C GLN A 107 -16.04 0.22 5.14
N LYS A 108 -15.96 0.57 6.42
CA LYS A 108 -15.17 -0.18 7.41
C LYS A 108 -15.66 -1.62 7.54
N GLU A 109 -16.96 -1.83 7.71
CA GLU A 109 -17.57 -3.16 7.76
C GLU A 109 -17.31 -3.98 6.48
N ARG A 110 -17.33 -3.32 5.31
CA ARG A 110 -17.12 -3.95 4.02
C ARG A 110 -15.68 -4.35 3.76
N PHE A 111 -14.71 -3.49 4.09
CA PHE A 111 -13.34 -3.66 3.62
C PHE A 111 -12.38 -4.14 4.70
N LEU A 112 -12.52 -3.66 5.97
CA LEU A 112 -11.52 -3.92 7.00
C LEU A 112 -11.35 -5.40 7.34
N PRO A 113 -12.40 -6.24 7.41
CA PRO A 113 -12.20 -7.68 7.67
C PRO A 113 -11.34 -8.38 6.62
N GLY A 114 -11.57 -8.11 5.34
CA GLY A 114 -10.78 -8.69 4.26
C GLY A 114 -9.36 -8.12 4.20
N LEU A 115 -9.16 -6.84 4.55
CA LEU A 115 -7.84 -6.22 4.68
C LEU A 115 -7.06 -6.81 5.85
N ALA A 116 -7.70 -7.02 7.01
CA ALA A 116 -7.09 -7.65 8.19
C ALA A 116 -6.64 -9.09 7.91
N GLY A 117 -7.42 -9.84 7.14
CA GLY A 117 -7.08 -11.19 6.68
C GLY A 117 -6.00 -11.24 5.59
N GLY A 118 -5.70 -10.11 4.94
CA GLY A 118 -4.82 -10.07 3.77
C GLY A 118 -5.47 -10.61 2.49
N ASP A 119 -6.82 -10.71 2.46
CA ASP A 119 -7.61 -11.19 1.33
C ASP A 119 -7.93 -10.09 0.32
N ILE A 120 -7.82 -8.83 0.72
CA ILE A 120 -8.07 -7.64 -0.09
C ILE A 120 -6.82 -6.80 -0.14
N LEU A 121 -6.44 -6.35 -1.34
CA LEU A 121 -5.33 -5.45 -1.59
C LEU A 121 -5.83 -4.13 -2.18
N PHE A 122 -5.33 -3.03 -1.64
CA PHE A 122 -5.57 -1.69 -2.15
C PHE A 122 -4.32 -1.12 -2.80
N SER A 123 -4.48 -0.47 -3.93
CA SER A 123 -3.46 0.44 -4.48
C SER A 123 -3.81 1.88 -4.16
N TYR A 124 -2.79 2.75 -4.11
CA TYR A 124 -2.95 4.15 -3.76
C TYR A 124 -2.57 5.04 -4.94
N ALA A 125 -3.57 5.60 -5.62
CA ALA A 125 -3.42 6.31 -6.89
C ALA A 125 -3.48 7.83 -6.69
N LEU A 126 -2.33 8.43 -6.31
CA LEU A 126 -2.15 9.86 -6.12
C LEU A 126 -1.48 10.51 -7.34
N THR A 127 -0.32 9.96 -7.72
CA THR A 127 0.60 10.52 -8.71
C THR A 127 0.02 10.52 -10.12
N GLU A 128 0.19 11.61 -10.83
CA GLU A 128 -0.13 11.77 -12.26
C GLU A 128 1.14 12.11 -13.05
N PRO A 129 1.15 11.97 -14.39
CA PRO A 129 2.31 12.35 -15.20
C PRO A 129 2.83 13.76 -14.92
N ASP A 130 1.92 14.72 -14.64
CA ASP A 130 2.25 16.12 -14.40
C ASP A 130 2.16 16.54 -12.90
N ALA A 131 1.83 15.62 -11.98
CA ALA A 131 1.63 15.92 -10.57
C ALA A 131 2.19 14.80 -9.67
N GLY A 132 3.42 14.97 -9.21
CA GLY A 132 4.09 14.07 -8.25
C GLY A 132 4.17 14.70 -6.86
N SER A 133 5.25 15.38 -6.51
CA SER A 133 5.42 16.06 -5.21
C SER A 133 4.32 17.08 -4.91
N ASP A 134 3.79 17.73 -5.94
CA ASP A 134 2.62 18.59 -5.84
C ASP A 134 1.32 17.81 -6.15
N ALA A 135 1.00 16.82 -5.32
CA ALA A 135 -0.20 15.99 -5.48
C ALA A 135 -1.50 16.80 -5.48
N ALA A 136 -1.50 17.98 -4.86
CA ALA A 136 -2.65 18.89 -4.89
C ALA A 136 -2.95 19.47 -6.29
N SER A 137 -2.03 19.35 -7.24
CA SER A 137 -2.22 19.72 -8.64
C SER A 137 -2.85 18.61 -9.49
N ALA A 138 -3.31 17.51 -8.89
CA ALA A 138 -3.99 16.42 -9.57
C ALA A 138 -5.16 16.92 -10.43
N ARG A 139 -5.25 16.37 -11.64
CA ARG A 139 -6.25 16.74 -12.68
C ARG A 139 -7.24 15.61 -12.98
N THR A 140 -6.98 14.37 -12.54
CA THR A 140 -7.97 13.28 -12.62
C THR A 140 -9.30 13.80 -12.10
N ALA A 141 -10.31 13.86 -12.97
CA ALA A 141 -11.55 14.56 -12.70
C ALA A 141 -12.63 13.62 -12.17
N LEU A 142 -13.33 14.05 -11.12
CA LEU A 142 -14.55 13.44 -10.62
C LEU A 142 -15.71 14.39 -10.90
N THR A 143 -16.48 14.10 -11.93
CA THR A 143 -17.55 15.01 -12.41
C THR A 143 -18.91 14.44 -12.09
N ARG A 144 -19.78 15.24 -11.46
CA ARG A 144 -21.17 14.81 -11.17
C ARG A 144 -21.97 14.65 -12.45
N THR A 145 -22.68 13.52 -12.59
CA THR A 145 -23.53 13.20 -13.74
C THR A 145 -24.80 12.55 -13.23
N GLY A 146 -25.90 13.33 -13.19
CA GLY A 146 -27.16 12.85 -12.57
C GLY A 146 -27.00 12.56 -11.07
N GLY A 147 -27.33 11.34 -10.67
CA GLY A 147 -27.21 10.86 -9.28
C GLY A 147 -25.89 10.16 -8.96
N SER A 148 -24.93 10.12 -9.91
CA SER A 148 -23.62 9.47 -9.76
C SER A 148 -22.48 10.42 -10.20
N TYR A 149 -21.28 9.89 -10.32
CA TYR A 149 -20.09 10.61 -10.78
C TYR A 149 -19.40 9.85 -11.90
N ARG A 150 -18.63 10.58 -12.71
CA ARG A 150 -17.72 10.03 -13.72
C ARG A 150 -16.29 10.39 -13.37
N LEU A 151 -15.44 9.36 -13.28
CA LEU A 151 -14.02 9.50 -13.02
C LEU A 151 -13.25 9.39 -14.34
N ASN A 152 -12.44 10.40 -14.64
CA ASN A 152 -11.64 10.49 -15.87
C ASN A 152 -10.25 11.00 -15.56
N GLY A 153 -9.21 10.33 -16.07
CA GLY A 153 -7.82 10.74 -15.90
C GLY A 153 -6.83 9.59 -15.95
N THR A 154 -5.56 9.92 -15.72
CA THR A 154 -4.47 8.96 -15.72
C THR A 154 -3.62 9.12 -14.47
N LYS A 155 -3.36 8.02 -13.80
CA LYS A 155 -2.42 7.90 -12.68
C LYS A 155 -1.21 7.09 -13.11
N THR A 156 -0.04 7.39 -12.56
CA THR A 156 1.21 6.71 -12.92
C THR A 156 2.01 6.31 -11.69
N LEU A 157 2.90 5.34 -11.84
CA LEU A 157 3.73 4.80 -10.76
C LEU A 157 2.92 4.19 -9.60
N ILE A 158 1.75 3.65 -9.91
CA ILE A 158 0.83 3.11 -8.92
C ILE A 158 1.26 1.68 -8.55
N THR A 159 1.67 1.50 -7.29
CA THR A 159 2.16 0.23 -6.77
C THR A 159 1.05 -0.82 -6.78
N GLY A 160 1.32 -1.98 -7.41
CA GLY A 160 0.50 -3.18 -7.35
C GLY A 160 -0.90 -3.06 -7.95
N ALA A 161 -1.19 -2.03 -8.77
CA ALA A 161 -2.54 -1.83 -9.30
C ALA A 161 -3.05 -2.97 -10.18
N ASP A 162 -2.18 -3.77 -10.77
CA ASP A 162 -2.52 -4.97 -11.55
C ASP A 162 -2.97 -6.16 -10.67
N HIS A 163 -2.61 -6.17 -9.38
CA HIS A 163 -2.97 -7.19 -8.40
C HIS A 163 -3.95 -6.68 -7.33
N ALA A 164 -4.18 -5.37 -7.24
CA ALA A 164 -5.13 -4.80 -6.27
C ALA A 164 -6.58 -5.18 -6.61
N ASP A 165 -7.41 -5.34 -5.58
CA ASP A 165 -8.86 -5.45 -5.72
C ASP A 165 -9.50 -4.08 -5.89
N TYR A 166 -8.99 -3.10 -5.14
CA TYR A 166 -9.48 -1.73 -5.13
C TYR A 166 -8.34 -0.73 -5.30
N ILE A 167 -8.66 0.40 -5.87
CA ILE A 167 -7.74 1.53 -6.06
C ILE A 167 -8.31 2.74 -5.31
N LEU A 168 -7.57 3.26 -4.36
CA LEU A 168 -7.90 4.50 -3.66
C LEU A 168 -7.34 5.68 -4.46
N VAL A 169 -8.22 6.47 -5.05
CA VAL A 169 -7.89 7.49 -6.06
C VAL A 169 -8.09 8.90 -5.53
N LEU A 170 -7.08 9.75 -5.60
CA LEU A 170 -7.23 11.19 -5.39
C LEU A 170 -7.69 11.85 -6.70
N ALA A 171 -8.88 12.46 -6.69
CA ALA A 171 -9.49 13.09 -7.86
C ALA A 171 -9.93 14.52 -7.61
N ARG A 172 -9.93 15.36 -8.66
CA ARG A 172 -10.43 16.72 -8.67
C ARG A 172 -11.95 16.72 -8.82
N SER A 173 -12.68 16.95 -7.75
CA SER A 173 -14.14 17.02 -7.72
C SER A 173 -14.69 18.42 -7.93
N ASP A 174 -13.91 19.46 -7.60
CA ASP A 174 -14.27 20.88 -7.89
C ASP A 174 -13.02 21.67 -8.27
N LYS A 175 -12.97 22.12 -9.52
CA LYS A 175 -11.88 22.95 -10.07
C LYS A 175 -11.99 24.44 -9.72
N ASN A 176 -13.14 24.89 -9.19
CA ASN A 176 -13.36 26.29 -8.82
C ASN A 176 -12.92 26.57 -7.38
N LEU A 177 -12.75 25.53 -6.57
CA LEU A 177 -12.21 25.65 -5.21
C LEU A 177 -10.69 25.81 -5.23
N PRO A 178 -10.10 26.38 -4.18
CA PRO A 178 -8.66 26.38 -3.99
C PRO A 178 -8.09 24.95 -4.12
N LYS A 179 -6.88 24.84 -4.65
CA LYS A 179 -6.27 23.57 -5.09
C LYS A 179 -6.32 22.44 -4.05
N HIS A 180 -6.19 22.76 -2.75
CA HIS A 180 -6.27 21.79 -1.65
C HIS A 180 -7.72 21.51 -1.16
N LYS A 181 -8.73 22.23 -1.67
CA LYS A 181 -10.11 22.11 -1.19
C LYS A 181 -11.07 21.43 -2.18
N GLY A 182 -10.66 21.25 -3.42
CA GLY A 182 -11.49 20.64 -4.47
C GLY A 182 -11.08 19.20 -4.80
N LEU A 183 -10.51 18.46 -3.84
CA LEU A 183 -10.04 17.09 -4.01
C LEU A 183 -10.88 16.11 -3.20
N THR A 184 -11.14 14.94 -3.76
CA THR A 184 -11.92 13.87 -3.15
C THR A 184 -11.16 12.56 -3.29
N MET A 185 -11.16 11.72 -2.24
CA MET A 185 -10.68 10.36 -2.29
C MET A 185 -11.82 9.42 -2.68
N VAL A 186 -11.57 8.52 -3.63
CA VAL A 186 -12.58 7.59 -4.17
C VAL A 186 -12.02 6.17 -4.16
N ILE A 187 -12.82 5.21 -3.69
CA ILE A 187 -12.50 3.77 -3.72
C ILE A 187 -13.09 3.19 -5.01
N VAL A 188 -12.25 2.69 -5.90
CA VAL A 188 -12.65 2.15 -7.21
C VAL A 188 -12.32 0.67 -7.29
N ASP A 189 -13.31 -0.20 -7.55
CA ASP A 189 -13.03 -1.60 -7.90
C ASP A 189 -12.20 -1.62 -9.20
N ARG A 190 -11.03 -2.25 -9.17
CA ARG A 190 -10.12 -2.31 -10.32
C ARG A 190 -10.75 -2.93 -11.58
N ARG A 191 -11.74 -3.83 -11.38
CA ARG A 191 -12.44 -4.53 -12.47
C ARG A 191 -13.60 -3.73 -13.05
N ARG A 192 -13.88 -2.53 -12.53
CA ARG A 192 -14.98 -1.68 -13.01
C ARG A 192 -14.73 -1.27 -14.46
N LYS A 193 -15.79 -1.25 -15.26
CA LYS A 193 -15.72 -0.82 -16.66
C LYS A 193 -15.11 0.57 -16.77
N GLY A 194 -14.17 0.75 -17.69
CA GLY A 194 -13.45 1.99 -17.91
C GLY A 194 -12.12 2.10 -17.10
N VAL A 195 -11.81 1.15 -16.22
CA VAL A 195 -10.51 1.07 -15.56
C VAL A 195 -9.54 0.27 -16.42
N GLY A 196 -8.47 0.92 -16.86
CA GLY A 196 -7.35 0.29 -17.58
C GLY A 196 -6.09 0.31 -16.70
N VAL A 197 -5.41 -0.84 -16.57
CA VAL A 197 -4.16 -0.95 -15.81
C VAL A 197 -3.08 -1.50 -16.74
N ARG A 198 -1.94 -0.80 -16.78
CA ARG A 198 -0.77 -1.21 -17.57
C ARG A 198 0.47 -1.20 -16.67
N LYS A 199 1.13 -2.35 -16.57
CA LYS A 199 2.40 -2.49 -15.86
C LYS A 199 3.51 -1.68 -16.54
N LEU A 200 4.35 -1.04 -15.73
CA LEU A 200 5.53 -0.30 -16.17
C LEU A 200 6.79 -1.14 -15.92
N GLU A 201 7.75 -1.05 -16.84
CA GLU A 201 9.06 -1.66 -16.66
C GLU A 201 9.85 -0.93 -15.58
N LYS A 202 10.54 -1.68 -14.71
CA LYS A 202 11.32 -1.16 -13.59
C LYS A 202 12.69 -1.82 -13.52
N LEU A 203 13.65 -1.11 -12.96
CA LEU A 203 14.99 -1.65 -12.69
C LEU A 203 14.98 -2.67 -11.52
N GLY A 204 14.22 -2.39 -10.48
CA GLY A 204 14.12 -3.22 -9.26
C GLY A 204 12.70 -3.31 -8.71
N TYR A 205 12.52 -4.07 -7.63
CA TYR A 205 11.19 -4.39 -7.04
C TYR A 205 10.21 -4.98 -8.06
N LYS A 206 10.69 -5.79 -8.99
CA LYS A 206 9.87 -6.25 -10.11
C LYS A 206 8.63 -7.02 -9.65
N THR A 207 8.80 -7.87 -8.64
CA THR A 207 7.73 -8.67 -8.01
C THR A 207 6.55 -7.84 -7.48
N SER A 208 6.80 -6.60 -7.02
CA SER A 208 5.77 -5.62 -6.70
C SER A 208 5.68 -4.63 -7.86
N SER A 209 4.68 -4.75 -8.71
CA SER A 209 4.54 -3.93 -9.92
C SER A 209 4.42 -2.43 -9.63
N ALA A 210 4.75 -1.59 -10.61
CA ALA A 210 4.30 -0.21 -10.69
C ALA A 210 3.50 -0.07 -11.98
N CYS A 211 2.36 0.60 -11.91
CA CYS A 211 1.41 0.65 -13.01
C CYS A 211 1.07 2.08 -13.42
N GLU A 212 0.70 2.23 -14.68
CA GLU A 212 -0.16 3.30 -15.15
C GLU A 212 -1.61 2.83 -15.03
N VAL A 213 -2.47 3.69 -14.52
CA VAL A 213 -3.91 3.41 -14.37
C VAL A 213 -4.68 4.50 -15.09
N VAL A 214 -5.50 4.11 -16.06
CA VAL A 214 -6.36 5.00 -16.84
C VAL A 214 -7.80 4.81 -16.37
N PHE A 215 -8.48 5.92 -16.12
CA PHE A 215 -9.91 5.96 -15.85
C PHE A 215 -10.58 6.65 -17.04
N ASP A 216 -11.42 5.89 -17.76
CA ASP A 216 -12.17 6.35 -18.94
C ASP A 216 -13.67 6.19 -18.67
N ASP A 217 -14.29 7.30 -18.34
CA ASP A 217 -15.72 7.41 -18.01
C ASP A 217 -16.20 6.40 -16.94
N VAL A 218 -15.36 6.15 -15.94
CA VAL A 218 -15.66 5.19 -14.86
C VAL A 218 -16.78 5.73 -13.99
N GLU A 219 -17.86 4.96 -13.86
CA GLU A 219 -18.98 5.32 -12.98
C GLU A 219 -18.61 5.12 -11.52
N VAL A 220 -18.90 6.13 -10.70
CA VAL A 220 -18.62 6.18 -9.26
C VAL A 220 -19.89 6.68 -8.56
N SER A 221 -20.28 6.03 -7.49
CA SER A 221 -21.40 6.44 -6.63
C SER A 221 -20.94 7.29 -5.44
N GLY A 222 -21.87 7.89 -4.71
CA GLY A 222 -21.55 8.55 -3.44
C GLY A 222 -20.96 7.60 -2.39
N ASP A 223 -21.36 6.33 -2.42
CA ASP A 223 -20.85 5.28 -1.52
C ASP A 223 -19.39 4.88 -1.83
N ASP A 224 -18.90 5.18 -3.03
CA ASP A 224 -17.50 4.97 -3.39
C ASP A 224 -16.59 6.12 -2.93
N VAL A 225 -17.14 7.28 -2.52
CA VAL A 225 -16.37 8.37 -1.91
C VAL A 225 -15.88 7.92 -0.54
N LEU A 226 -14.59 8.02 -0.26
CA LEU A 226 -14.05 7.64 1.05
C LEU A 226 -14.68 8.47 2.16
N GLY A 227 -15.37 7.80 3.08
CA GLY A 227 -16.15 8.42 4.14
C GLY A 227 -17.59 8.76 3.76
N GLY A 228 -18.03 8.45 2.53
CA GLY A 228 -19.36 8.77 2.02
C GLY A 228 -19.45 10.08 1.24
N GLU A 229 -20.59 10.36 0.60
CA GLU A 229 -20.79 11.54 -0.27
C GLU A 229 -20.60 12.87 0.48
N GLU A 230 -20.84 12.91 1.77
CA GLU A 230 -20.60 14.08 2.65
C GLU A 230 -19.10 14.43 2.79
N CYS A 231 -18.21 13.53 2.37
CA CYS A 231 -16.76 13.73 2.32
C CYS A 231 -16.24 14.22 0.96
N LEU A 232 -17.12 14.58 0.04
CA LEU A 232 -16.73 15.32 -1.18
C LEU A 232 -15.90 16.57 -0.83
N ASN A 233 -14.84 16.79 -1.60
CA ASN A 233 -13.89 17.90 -1.43
C ASN A 233 -13.06 17.85 -0.12
N LYS A 234 -13.11 16.75 0.65
CA LYS A 234 -12.30 16.55 1.86
C LYS A 234 -11.06 15.68 1.62
N GLY A 235 -10.82 15.22 0.40
CA GLY A 235 -9.76 14.26 0.06
C GLY A 235 -8.35 14.70 0.44
N TRP A 236 -8.07 16.02 0.41
CA TRP A 236 -6.78 16.52 0.86
C TRP A 236 -6.56 16.34 2.37
N ALA A 237 -7.57 16.61 3.18
CA ALA A 237 -7.49 16.40 4.64
C ALA A 237 -7.38 14.91 4.98
N GLN A 238 -8.10 14.05 4.26
CA GLN A 238 -8.01 12.60 4.40
C GLN A 238 -6.60 12.09 4.05
N LEU A 239 -6.02 12.56 2.93
CA LEU A 239 -4.65 12.26 2.54
C LEU A 239 -3.66 12.64 3.66
N LEU A 240 -3.71 13.89 4.13
CA LEU A 240 -2.80 14.36 5.18
C LEU A 240 -2.91 13.56 6.48
N SER A 241 -4.11 13.09 6.82
CA SER A 241 -4.32 12.27 8.04
C SER A 241 -3.58 10.94 8.03
N SER A 242 -3.25 10.40 6.84
CA SER A 242 -2.55 9.12 6.66
C SER A 242 -1.08 9.29 6.30
N LEU A 243 -0.70 10.45 5.76
CA LEU A 243 0.61 10.69 5.15
C LEU A 243 1.78 10.54 6.13
N ASP A 244 1.60 10.91 7.41
CA ASP A 244 2.64 10.76 8.43
C ASP A 244 3.01 9.29 8.64
N VAL A 245 2.01 8.39 8.62
CA VAL A 245 2.23 6.94 8.75
C VAL A 245 2.86 6.38 7.48
N GLU A 246 2.47 6.87 6.31
CA GLU A 246 3.06 6.50 5.02
C GLU A 246 4.55 6.90 4.92
N HIS A 247 4.93 8.05 5.47
CA HIS A 247 6.34 8.43 5.56
C HIS A 247 7.14 7.49 6.46
N LEU A 248 6.54 7.01 7.57
CA LEU A 248 7.19 6.04 8.45
C LEU A 248 7.40 4.69 7.77
N GLU A 249 6.41 4.21 6.99
CA GLU A 249 6.55 2.94 6.26
C GLU A 249 7.68 2.99 5.22
N ILE A 250 7.78 4.11 4.47
CA ILE A 250 8.85 4.32 3.49
C ILE A 250 10.22 4.38 4.17
N ALA A 251 10.31 5.05 5.32
CA ALA A 251 11.52 5.10 6.12
C ALA A 251 11.93 3.70 6.61
N ALA A 252 10.99 2.91 7.14
CA ALA A 252 11.22 1.54 7.58
C ALA A 252 11.64 0.62 6.41
N CYS A 253 10.99 0.76 5.26
CA CYS A 253 11.37 0.05 4.04
C CYS A 253 12.82 0.35 3.65
N SER A 254 13.23 1.62 3.71
CA SER A 254 14.60 2.05 3.39
C SER A 254 15.63 1.52 4.39
N VAL A 255 15.31 1.54 5.70
CA VAL A 255 16.16 0.99 6.77
C VAL A 255 16.30 -0.52 6.60
N GLY A 256 15.20 -1.24 6.38
CA GLY A 256 15.22 -2.68 6.14
C GLY A 256 16.06 -3.06 4.93
N LEU A 257 15.88 -2.37 3.80
CA LEU A 257 16.67 -2.58 2.59
C LEU A 257 18.17 -2.34 2.83
N ALA A 258 18.53 -1.27 3.55
CA ALA A 258 19.91 -0.98 3.91
C ALA A 258 20.49 -2.08 4.81
N GLN A 259 19.72 -2.58 5.79
CA GLN A 259 20.13 -3.69 6.66
C GLN A 259 20.36 -4.97 5.85
N GLY A 260 19.45 -5.34 4.95
CA GLY A 260 19.61 -6.52 4.10
C GLY A 260 20.84 -6.44 3.21
N ALA A 261 21.09 -5.27 2.58
CA ALA A 261 22.28 -5.05 1.78
C ALA A 261 23.58 -5.14 2.60
N PHE A 262 23.58 -4.59 3.82
CA PHE A 262 24.69 -4.68 4.76
C PHE A 262 24.98 -6.12 5.16
N ASP A 263 23.94 -6.90 5.50
CA ASP A 263 24.07 -8.28 5.93
C ASP A 263 24.68 -9.16 4.81
N GLU A 264 24.25 -8.98 3.56
CA GLU A 264 24.82 -9.69 2.40
C GLU A 264 26.28 -9.27 2.14
N ALA A 265 26.60 -7.98 2.25
CA ALA A 265 27.97 -7.50 2.11
C ALA A 265 28.88 -8.08 3.22
N MET A 266 28.41 -8.11 4.46
CA MET A 266 29.15 -8.68 5.61
C MET A 266 29.36 -10.18 5.46
N LYS A 267 28.38 -10.89 4.95
CA LYS A 267 28.51 -12.34 4.65
C LYS A 267 29.59 -12.54 3.60
N TYR A 268 29.51 -11.85 2.47
CA TYR A 268 30.49 -11.95 1.41
C TYR A 268 31.90 -11.58 1.88
N ALA A 269 32.08 -10.52 2.67
CA ALA A 269 33.37 -10.10 3.20
C ALA A 269 34.04 -11.17 4.10
N LYS A 270 33.25 -11.99 4.80
CA LYS A 270 33.74 -13.11 5.61
C LYS A 270 34.16 -14.34 4.79
N GLU A 271 33.53 -14.53 3.63
CA GLU A 271 33.76 -15.70 2.77
C GLU A 271 34.83 -15.44 1.70
N ARG A 272 34.93 -14.20 1.21
CA ARG A 272 35.85 -13.83 0.13
C ARG A 272 37.31 -13.87 0.60
N LYS A 273 38.16 -14.57 -0.14
CA LYS A 273 39.61 -14.63 0.08
C LYS A 273 40.35 -14.01 -1.12
N GLN A 274 41.35 -13.18 -0.83
CA GLN A 274 42.27 -12.60 -1.81
C GLN A 274 43.66 -12.49 -1.18
N PHE A 275 44.70 -12.56 -2.01
CA PHE A 275 46.10 -12.44 -1.62
C PHE A 275 46.61 -13.52 -0.62
N GLY A 276 45.94 -14.64 -0.51
CA GLY A 276 46.29 -15.78 0.38
C GLY A 276 45.33 -15.99 1.49
#